data_ba620708849acb291bdaaf48e1ea59ec
#
_entry.id   ba620708849acb291bdaaf48e1ea59ec
#
_cell.length_a   1.000
_cell.length_b   1.000
_cell.length_c   1.000
_cell.angle_alpha   90.00
_cell.angle_beta   90.00
_cell.angle_gamma   90.00
#
_symmetry.space_group_name_H-M   'P 1'
#
loop_
_entity.id
_entity.type
_entity.pdbx_description
1 polymer ?
#
loop_
_entity_poly.entity_id
_entity_poly.type
_entity_poly.pdbx_seq_one_letter_code
_entity_poly.pdbx_strand_id
1 'polypeptide(L)'
;MDRSERLNQELIFLSYKSQFHVDDLMTEFNISKRTALRDIASLEQLGLAFYVEPGRYGGYHLTKRQLWVPVLLNIQEINALFFAIKALSLLSATPFEKSYTTIYQKLMATLPLAEQQKVTRLQEVVNY
;
A
#
# COMPACT_ATOMS: atom_id res chain seq x y z
N MET A 1 -15.67 -9.90 -0.56
CA MET A 1 -14.52 -8.98 -0.50
C MET A 1 -13.39 -9.57 -1.32
N ASP A 2 -12.91 -8.86 -2.32
CA ASP A 2 -11.78 -9.34 -3.11
C ASP A 2 -10.46 -9.11 -2.36
N ARG A 3 -9.37 -9.61 -2.95
CA ARG A 3 -8.07 -9.53 -2.30
C ARG A 3 -7.58 -8.09 -2.12
N SER A 4 -7.79 -7.26 -3.14
CA SER A 4 -7.33 -5.86 -3.07
C SER A 4 -8.06 -5.08 -1.97
N GLU A 5 -9.36 -5.26 -1.88
CA GLU A 5 -10.15 -4.65 -0.81
C GLU A 5 -9.72 -5.15 0.55
N ARG A 6 -9.47 -6.45 0.67
CA ARG A 6 -9.05 -7.04 1.93
C ARG A 6 -7.69 -6.49 2.38
N LEU A 7 -6.71 -6.44 1.46
CA LEU A 7 -5.39 -5.91 1.78
C LEU A 7 -5.49 -4.46 2.23
N ASN A 8 -6.31 -3.66 1.57
CA ASN A 8 -6.49 -2.26 1.94
C ASN A 8 -7.09 -2.14 3.35
N GLN A 9 -8.09 -2.94 3.65
CA GLN A 9 -8.70 -2.93 4.97
C GLN A 9 -7.76 -3.48 6.05
N GLU A 10 -6.94 -4.46 5.71
CA GLU A 10 -5.91 -4.95 6.62
C GLU A 10 -4.90 -3.85 6.96
N LEU A 11 -4.50 -3.05 5.98
CA LEU A 11 -3.62 -1.92 6.21
C LEU A 11 -4.24 -0.94 7.20
N ILE A 12 -5.51 -0.60 7.00
CA ILE A 12 -6.23 0.30 7.89
C ILE A 12 -6.29 -0.29 9.30
N PHE A 13 -6.62 -1.57 9.39
CA PHE A 13 -6.73 -2.26 10.68
C PHE A 13 -5.39 -2.26 11.43
N LEU A 14 -4.29 -2.52 10.73
CA LEU A 14 -2.96 -2.58 11.33
C LEU A 14 -2.38 -1.20 11.63
N SER A 15 -2.86 -0.15 10.97
CA SER A 15 -2.30 1.20 11.11
C SER A 15 -2.44 1.75 12.53
N TYR A 16 -3.37 1.22 13.32
CA TYR A 16 -3.61 1.64 14.70
C TYR A 16 -2.93 0.76 15.74
N LYS A 17 -2.18 -0.26 15.29
CA LYS A 17 -1.56 -1.22 16.18
C LYS A 17 -0.05 -1.05 16.20
N SER A 18 0.56 -1.32 17.34
CA SER A 18 2.02 -1.40 17.46
C SER A 18 2.52 -2.82 17.23
N GLN A 19 1.66 -3.81 17.45
CA GLN A 19 1.97 -5.22 17.23
C GLN A 19 0.71 -5.97 16.84
N PHE A 20 0.88 -7.11 16.18
CA PHE A 20 -0.24 -7.97 15.83
C PHE A 20 0.23 -9.41 15.70
N HIS A 21 -0.72 -10.33 15.77
CA HIS A 21 -0.51 -11.75 15.53
C HIS A 21 -1.31 -12.17 14.30
N VAL A 22 -0.91 -13.31 13.70
CA VAL A 22 -1.64 -13.85 12.56
C VAL A 22 -3.12 -14.07 12.91
N ASP A 23 -3.38 -14.51 14.15
CA ASP A 23 -4.75 -14.75 14.61
C ASP A 23 -5.61 -13.49 14.58
N ASP A 24 -5.01 -12.33 14.77
CA ASP A 24 -5.76 -11.06 14.71
C ASP A 24 -6.37 -10.85 13.33
N LEU A 25 -5.60 -11.12 12.28
CA LEU A 25 -6.09 -11.01 10.91
C LEU A 25 -7.10 -12.10 10.59
N MET A 26 -6.83 -13.33 11.05
CA MET A 26 -7.74 -14.45 10.82
C MET A 26 -9.11 -14.17 11.42
N THR A 27 -9.15 -13.65 12.63
CA THR A 27 -10.38 -13.36 13.34
C THR A 27 -11.11 -12.17 12.72
N GLU A 28 -10.40 -11.07 12.48
CA GLU A 28 -11.02 -9.83 11.99
C GLU A 28 -11.59 -10.00 10.58
N PHE A 29 -10.88 -10.73 9.71
CA PHE A 29 -11.26 -10.85 8.30
C PHE A 29 -11.83 -12.22 7.95
N ASN A 30 -11.96 -13.10 8.93
CA ASN A 30 -12.50 -14.43 8.73
C ASN A 30 -11.78 -15.17 7.60
N ILE A 31 -10.46 -15.22 7.68
CA ILE A 31 -9.60 -15.88 6.70
C ILE A 31 -8.77 -16.96 7.36
N SER A 32 -8.29 -17.89 6.53
CA SER A 32 -7.43 -18.97 7.01
C SER A 32 -6.05 -18.45 7.37
N LYS A 33 -5.31 -19.22 8.14
CA LYS A 33 -3.92 -18.91 8.49
C LYS A 33 -3.07 -18.75 7.22
N ARG A 34 -3.26 -19.62 6.24
CA ARG A 34 -2.53 -19.58 4.98
C ARG A 34 -2.78 -18.24 4.25
N THR A 35 -4.04 -17.84 4.18
CA THR A 35 -4.40 -16.57 3.53
C THR A 35 -3.82 -15.39 4.31
N ALA A 36 -3.91 -15.41 5.64
CA ALA A 36 -3.36 -14.36 6.48
C ALA A 36 -1.85 -14.21 6.28
N LEU A 37 -1.11 -15.31 6.23
CA LEU A 37 0.33 -15.28 6.00
C LEU A 37 0.69 -14.74 4.62
N ARG A 38 -0.09 -15.12 3.61
CA ARG A 38 0.10 -14.59 2.25
C ARG A 38 -0.19 -13.08 2.20
N ASP A 39 -1.22 -12.64 2.90
CA ASP A 39 -1.56 -11.23 2.96
C ASP A 39 -0.46 -10.43 3.67
N ILE A 40 0.09 -10.96 4.76
CA ILE A 40 1.21 -10.30 5.46
C ILE A 40 2.40 -10.13 4.52
N ALA A 41 2.73 -11.16 3.75
CA ALA A 41 3.82 -11.07 2.77
C ALA A 41 3.53 -10.00 1.71
N SER A 42 2.28 -9.89 1.26
CA SER A 42 1.88 -8.87 0.29
C SER A 42 1.96 -7.47 0.90
N LEU A 43 1.55 -7.32 2.15
CA LEU A 43 1.63 -6.04 2.86
C LEU A 43 3.08 -5.60 3.03
N GLU A 44 3.98 -6.55 3.31
CA GLU A 44 5.42 -6.25 3.40
C GLU A 44 5.95 -5.72 2.07
N GLN A 45 5.56 -6.33 0.97
CA GLN A 45 5.94 -5.86 -0.35
C GLN A 45 5.41 -4.46 -0.66
N LEU A 46 4.26 -4.11 -0.09
CA LEU A 46 3.67 -2.78 -0.25
C LEU A 46 4.33 -1.75 0.66
N GLY A 47 5.23 -2.16 1.52
CA GLY A 47 5.97 -1.24 2.36
C GLY A 47 5.75 -1.37 3.85
N LEU A 48 4.93 -2.33 4.31
CA LEU A 48 4.75 -2.57 5.74
C LEU A 48 6.06 -3.03 6.34
N ALA A 49 6.61 -2.24 7.23
CA ALA A 49 7.85 -2.58 7.90
C ALA A 49 7.55 -3.15 9.28
N PHE A 50 8.00 -4.38 9.51
CA PHE A 50 7.82 -5.05 10.79
C PHE A 50 9.01 -5.97 11.05
N TYR A 51 9.16 -6.36 12.29
CA TYR A 51 10.04 -7.46 12.67
C TYR A 51 9.23 -8.50 13.44
N VAL A 52 9.69 -9.74 13.39
CA VAL A 52 9.03 -10.86 14.06
C VAL A 52 9.77 -11.16 15.35
N GLU A 53 9.04 -11.16 16.45
CA GLU A 53 9.60 -11.54 17.73
C GLU A 53 9.22 -13.00 18.02
N PRO A 54 10.22 -13.90 18.22
CA PRO A 54 9.92 -15.32 18.46
C PRO A 54 9.34 -15.52 19.84
N GLY A 55 8.68 -16.67 20.01
CA GLY A 55 8.15 -17.09 21.30
C GLY A 55 6.63 -17.05 21.33
N ARG A 56 6.09 -17.54 22.45
CA ARG A 56 4.65 -17.72 22.64
C ARG A 56 3.87 -16.41 22.59
N TYR A 57 4.47 -15.35 23.12
CA TYR A 57 3.86 -14.02 23.18
C TYR A 57 4.47 -13.04 22.19
N GLY A 58 5.24 -13.55 21.23
CA GLY A 58 5.88 -12.73 20.22
C GLY A 58 4.88 -12.12 19.25
N GLY A 59 5.12 -12.30 17.96
CA GLY A 59 4.26 -11.77 16.91
C GLY A 59 4.98 -10.75 16.07
N TYR A 60 4.19 -10.00 15.32
CA TYR A 60 4.71 -8.98 14.40
C TYR A 60 4.69 -7.62 15.09
N HIS A 61 5.85 -6.96 15.11
CA HIS A 61 5.98 -5.63 15.71
C HIS A 61 6.22 -4.62 14.61
N LEU A 62 5.32 -3.65 14.51
CA LEU A 62 5.43 -2.60 13.49
C LEU A 62 6.53 -1.62 13.88
N THR A 63 7.40 -1.31 12.92
CA THR A 63 8.46 -0.33 13.17
C THR A 63 7.89 1.07 13.04
N LYS A 64 8.39 1.99 13.87
CA LYS A 64 7.92 3.38 13.88
C LYS A 64 8.57 4.24 12.79
N ARG A 65 9.42 3.64 11.95
CA ARG A 65 10.13 4.37 10.90
C ARG A 65 9.25 4.80 9.74
N GLN A 66 8.08 4.16 9.60
CA GLN A 66 7.16 4.46 8.51
C GLN A 66 5.82 4.87 9.08
N LEU A 67 5.32 5.97 8.58
CA LEU A 67 4.00 6.45 8.93
C LEU A 67 3.01 5.89 7.92
N TRP A 68 1.96 5.26 8.41
CA TRP A 68 0.88 4.74 7.59
C TRP A 68 -0.19 5.79 7.44
N VAL A 69 -0.58 6.03 6.21
CA VAL A 69 -1.65 6.97 5.92
C VAL A 69 -2.74 6.21 5.16
N PRO A 70 -3.66 5.52 5.86
CA PRO A 70 -4.74 4.82 5.19
C PRO A 70 -5.74 5.82 4.63
N VAL A 71 -5.87 5.87 3.30
CA VAL A 71 -6.74 6.81 2.62
C VAL A 71 -7.59 6.04 1.62
N LEU A 72 -8.90 6.26 1.69
CA LEU A 72 -9.81 5.74 0.67
C LEU A 72 -9.96 6.78 -0.42
N LEU A 73 -9.62 6.40 -1.64
CA LEU A 73 -9.66 7.30 -2.78
C LEU A 73 -10.59 6.74 -3.85
N ASN A 74 -11.39 7.60 -4.45
CA ASN A 74 -12.15 7.23 -5.63
C ASN A 74 -11.23 7.32 -6.87
N ILE A 75 -11.73 6.85 -8.01
CA ILE A 75 -10.91 6.77 -9.22
C ILE A 75 -10.48 8.16 -9.73
N GLN A 76 -11.30 9.18 -9.56
CA GLN A 76 -10.93 10.53 -9.98
C GLN A 76 -9.79 11.08 -9.12
N GLU A 77 -9.85 10.82 -7.83
CA GLU A 77 -8.80 11.24 -6.90
C GLU A 77 -7.49 10.51 -7.17
N ILE A 78 -7.56 9.21 -7.46
CA ILE A 78 -6.39 8.42 -7.85
C ILE A 78 -5.77 8.99 -9.12
N ASN A 79 -6.57 9.28 -10.12
CA ASN A 79 -6.10 9.86 -11.38
C ASN A 79 -5.45 11.23 -11.14
N ALA A 80 -6.02 12.04 -10.27
CA ALA A 80 -5.46 13.35 -9.94
C ALA A 80 -4.09 13.23 -9.27
N LEU A 81 -3.93 12.25 -8.39
CA LEU A 81 -2.64 12.01 -7.73
C LEU A 81 -1.58 11.56 -8.74
N PHE A 82 -1.91 10.63 -9.62
CA PHE A 82 -0.96 10.17 -10.64
C PHE A 82 -0.57 11.29 -11.60
N PHE A 83 -1.54 12.10 -11.98
CA PHE A 83 -1.28 13.27 -12.83
C PHE A 83 -0.31 14.24 -12.14
N ALA A 84 -0.56 14.55 -10.87
CA ALA A 84 0.27 15.45 -10.09
C ALA A 84 1.70 14.91 -9.95
N ILE A 85 1.84 13.63 -9.63
CA ILE A 85 3.15 12.98 -9.50
C ILE A 85 3.92 13.07 -10.82
N LYS A 86 3.24 12.78 -11.93
CA LYS A 86 3.87 12.84 -13.25
C LYS A 86 4.30 14.26 -13.61
N ALA A 87 3.43 15.23 -13.38
CA ALA A 87 3.73 16.63 -13.65
C ALA A 87 4.94 17.09 -12.83
N LEU A 88 5.00 16.73 -11.54
CA LEU A 88 6.13 17.08 -10.69
C LEU A 88 7.42 16.38 -11.13
N SER A 89 7.32 15.14 -11.59
CA SER A 89 8.51 14.40 -12.03
C SER A 89 9.17 14.97 -13.27
N LEU A 90 8.44 15.79 -14.03
CA LEU A 90 8.99 16.47 -15.20
C LEU A 90 9.77 17.72 -14.85
N LEU A 91 9.68 18.20 -13.61
CA LEU A 91 10.45 19.34 -13.14
C LEU A 91 11.84 18.87 -12.71
N SER A 92 12.87 19.58 -13.14
CA SER A 92 14.26 19.13 -12.98
C SER A 92 14.89 19.45 -11.63
N ALA A 93 14.20 20.12 -10.72
CA ALA A 93 14.81 20.57 -9.47
C ALA A 93 13.86 20.56 -8.29
N THR A 94 13.13 19.45 -8.11
CA THR A 94 12.26 19.30 -6.94
C THR A 94 13.01 18.53 -5.84
N PRO A 95 12.80 18.89 -4.56
CA PRO A 95 13.52 18.24 -3.45
C PRO A 95 13.13 16.78 -3.22
N PHE A 96 12.02 16.32 -3.79
CA PHE A 96 11.51 14.96 -3.55
C PHE A 96 11.50 14.12 -4.82
N GLU A 97 12.39 14.41 -5.77
CA GLU A 97 12.41 13.76 -7.08
C GLU A 97 12.46 12.23 -7.00
N LYS A 98 13.33 11.69 -6.13
CA LYS A 98 13.45 10.24 -5.97
C LYS A 98 12.19 9.62 -5.36
N SER A 99 11.51 10.35 -4.49
CA SER A 99 10.30 9.87 -3.83
C SER A 99 9.13 9.77 -4.79
N TYR A 100 9.05 10.62 -5.81
CA TYR A 100 7.94 10.58 -6.76
C TYR A 100 7.85 9.24 -7.49
N THR A 101 8.97 8.72 -7.95
CA THR A 101 9.01 7.43 -8.64
C THR A 101 8.57 6.29 -7.71
N THR A 102 9.06 6.29 -6.49
CA THR A 102 8.72 5.27 -5.51
C THR A 102 7.25 5.30 -5.14
N ILE A 103 6.70 6.49 -4.90
CA ILE A 103 5.28 6.67 -4.60
C ILE A 103 4.43 6.17 -5.77
N TYR A 104 4.81 6.55 -6.97
CA TYR A 104 4.12 6.11 -8.19
C TYR A 104 4.05 4.60 -8.27
N GLN A 105 5.17 3.92 -8.08
CA GLN A 105 5.23 2.46 -8.14
C GLN A 105 4.37 1.81 -7.07
N LYS A 106 4.41 2.32 -5.85
CA LYS A 106 3.60 1.79 -4.74
C LYS A 106 2.10 1.95 -4.99
N LEU A 107 1.69 3.14 -5.45
CA LEU A 107 0.29 3.39 -5.76
C LEU A 107 -0.18 2.52 -6.93
N MET A 108 0.63 2.42 -7.98
CA MET A 108 0.29 1.60 -9.14
C MET A 108 0.09 0.14 -8.75
N ALA A 109 0.92 -0.39 -7.85
CA ALA A 109 0.84 -1.79 -7.43
C ALA A 109 -0.46 -2.10 -6.68
N THR A 110 -1.12 -1.10 -6.10
CA THR A 110 -2.40 -1.31 -5.38
C THR A 110 -3.61 -1.33 -6.31
N LEU A 111 -3.46 -0.94 -7.56
CA LEU A 111 -4.58 -0.84 -8.50
C LEU A 111 -4.81 -2.15 -9.25
N PRO A 112 -6.08 -2.46 -9.57
CA PRO A 112 -6.38 -3.53 -10.53
C PRO A 112 -5.77 -3.21 -11.89
N LEU A 113 -5.49 -4.24 -12.68
CA LEU A 113 -4.84 -4.08 -13.99
C LEU A 113 -5.58 -3.10 -14.90
N ALA A 114 -6.90 -3.16 -14.93
CA ALA A 114 -7.70 -2.27 -15.76
C ALA A 114 -7.48 -0.80 -15.37
N GLU A 115 -7.36 -0.51 -14.09
CA GLU A 115 -7.13 0.84 -13.61
C GLU A 115 -5.70 1.30 -13.87
N GLN A 116 -4.73 0.38 -13.80
CA GLN A 116 -3.35 0.68 -14.16
C GLN A 116 -3.25 1.14 -15.61
N GLN A 117 -3.97 0.48 -16.51
CA GLN A 117 -3.99 0.84 -17.92
C GLN A 117 -4.60 2.22 -18.14
N LYS A 118 -5.66 2.57 -17.42
CA LYS A 118 -6.28 3.90 -17.51
C LYS A 118 -5.33 4.99 -17.05
N VAL A 119 -4.62 4.79 -15.97
CA VAL A 119 -3.63 5.74 -15.46
C VAL A 119 -2.51 5.94 -16.48
N THR A 120 -2.02 4.86 -17.06
CA THR A 120 -0.96 4.92 -18.07
C THR A 120 -1.38 5.76 -19.26
N ARG A 121 -2.61 5.58 -19.75
CA ARG A 121 -3.13 6.38 -20.87
C ARG A 121 -3.21 7.86 -20.53
N LEU A 122 -3.64 8.20 -19.32
CA LEU A 122 -3.70 9.59 -18.91
C LEU A 122 -2.32 10.23 -18.87
N GLN A 123 -1.30 9.47 -18.48
CA GLN A 123 0.06 9.98 -18.44
C GLN A 123 0.66 10.18 -19.81
N GLU A 124 0.27 9.41 -20.79
CA GLU A 124 0.68 9.62 -22.18
C GLU A 124 0.22 10.99 -22.68
N VAL A 125 -0.93 11.47 -22.24
CA VAL A 125 -1.44 12.79 -22.58
C VAL A 125 -0.57 13.90 -21.95
N VAL A 126 -0.01 13.65 -20.77
CA VAL A 126 0.82 14.64 -20.07
C VAL A 126 2.23 14.74 -20.64
N ASN A 127 2.69 13.73 -21.36
CA ASN A 127 4.07 13.63 -21.85
C ASN A 127 4.32 14.33 -23.20
N TYR A 128 3.52 15.29 -23.54
CA TYR A 128 3.78 16.07 -24.76
C TYR A 128 4.93 17.04 -24.56
#